data_9ff500f58569d35e9d9b24defa250ade
#
_entry.id   9ff500f58569d35e9d9b24defa250ade
#
_cell.length_a   1.000
_cell.length_b   1.000
_cell.length_c   1.000
_cell.angle_alpha   90.00
_cell.angle_beta   90.00
_cell.angle_gamma   90.00
#
_symmetry.space_group_name_H-M   'P 1'
#
loop_
_entity.id
_entity.type
_entity.pdbx_description
1 polymer ?
#
loop_
_entity_poly.entity_id
_entity_poly.type
_entity_poly.pdbx_seq_one_letter_code
_entity_poly.pdbx_strand_id
1 'polypeptide(L)'
;AVSIHHRLAEKKKITLDDLAGENFMLMQRGWSYYGDRLRDDMIRNHPEINIVDFDLYNVEAFNRCENENEVLLAFKSWESVHPLIKIIPVEWDYTMPFGILHSKTPSDKVKRLIKAIRQIK
;
A
#
# COMPACT_ATOMS: atom_id res chain seq x y z
N ALA A 1 -5.50 -1.53 2.59
CA ALA A 1 -5.77 -1.65 4.03
C ALA A 1 -7.11 -1.00 4.37
N VAL A 2 -7.87 -1.63 5.23
CA VAL A 2 -9.16 -1.13 5.73
C VAL A 2 -9.30 -1.43 7.21
N SER A 3 -10.12 -0.67 7.92
CA SER A 3 -10.54 -1.03 9.28
C SER A 3 -11.15 -2.44 9.30
N ILE A 4 -10.96 -3.19 10.38
CA ILE A 4 -11.64 -4.48 10.59
C ILE A 4 -13.18 -4.35 10.61
N HIS A 5 -13.69 -3.12 10.80
CA HIS A 5 -15.11 -2.79 10.79
C HIS A 5 -15.60 -2.24 9.43
N HIS A 6 -14.70 -2.08 8.47
CA HIS A 6 -15.05 -1.59 7.15
C HIS A 6 -15.90 -2.60 6.38
N ARG A 7 -16.83 -2.11 5.52
CA ARG A 7 -17.67 -2.97 4.69
C ARG A 7 -16.90 -3.98 3.81
N LEU A 8 -15.67 -3.61 3.43
CA LEU A 8 -14.78 -4.48 2.62
C LEU A 8 -13.99 -5.50 3.46
N ALA A 9 -14.00 -5.41 4.78
CA ALA A 9 -13.13 -6.22 5.64
C ALA A 9 -13.35 -7.75 5.51
N GLU A 10 -14.56 -8.17 5.16
CA GLU A 10 -14.88 -9.59 4.98
C GLU A 10 -14.51 -10.15 3.60
N LYS A 11 -14.12 -9.28 2.68
CA LYS A 11 -13.70 -9.72 1.35
C LYS A 11 -12.32 -10.40 1.38
N LYS A 12 -12.17 -11.44 0.60
CA LYS A 12 -10.89 -12.11 0.38
C LYS A 12 -10.02 -11.39 -0.65
N LYS A 13 -10.64 -10.59 -1.51
CA LYS A 13 -10.03 -9.82 -2.59
C LYS A 13 -10.92 -8.62 -2.90
N ILE A 14 -10.30 -7.50 -3.22
CA ILE A 14 -10.97 -6.25 -3.61
C ILE A 14 -10.78 -6.04 -5.12
N THR A 15 -11.82 -5.62 -5.80
CA THR A 15 -11.78 -5.14 -7.19
C THR A 15 -11.80 -3.62 -7.23
N LEU A 16 -11.55 -3.02 -8.39
CA LEU A 16 -11.69 -1.58 -8.56
C LEU A 16 -13.15 -1.11 -8.36
N ASP A 17 -14.13 -1.91 -8.78
CA ASP A 17 -15.55 -1.62 -8.57
C ASP A 17 -15.92 -1.56 -7.08
N ASP A 18 -15.25 -2.36 -6.26
CA ASP A 18 -15.45 -2.33 -4.81
C ASP A 18 -15.00 -1.02 -4.16
N LEU A 19 -14.07 -0.31 -4.80
CA LEU A 19 -13.56 0.99 -4.33
C LEU A 19 -14.45 2.17 -4.75
N ALA A 20 -15.47 1.95 -5.56
CA ALA A 20 -16.39 3.01 -5.97
C ALA A 20 -17.06 3.66 -4.74
N GLY A 21 -16.96 4.97 -4.65
CA GLY A 21 -17.49 5.76 -3.54
C GLY A 21 -16.61 5.79 -2.29
N GLU A 22 -15.50 5.02 -2.27
CA GLU A 22 -14.56 5.03 -1.15
C GLU A 22 -13.62 6.22 -1.20
N ASN A 23 -13.18 6.66 -0.01
CA ASN A 23 -12.04 7.55 0.16
C ASN A 23 -10.77 6.71 0.13
N PHE A 24 -10.05 6.76 -0.97
CA PHE A 24 -8.83 6.00 -1.18
C PHE A 24 -7.60 6.85 -0.88
N MET A 25 -6.93 6.53 0.22
CA MET A 25 -5.74 7.23 0.71
C MET A 25 -4.51 6.82 -0.10
N LEU A 26 -3.93 7.78 -0.79
CA LEU A 26 -2.66 7.65 -1.51
C LEU A 26 -1.65 8.66 -0.98
N MET A 27 -0.38 8.29 -0.93
CA MET A 27 0.68 9.25 -0.67
C MET A 27 0.59 10.41 -1.66
N GLN A 28 0.79 11.62 -1.17
CA GLN A 28 0.75 12.82 -2.01
C GLN A 28 1.72 12.70 -3.20
N ARG A 29 1.39 13.43 -4.28
CA ARG A 29 2.14 13.38 -5.53
C ARG A 29 3.63 13.76 -5.33
N GLY A 30 4.50 13.10 -6.07
CA GLY A 30 5.95 13.35 -6.10
C GLY A 30 6.78 12.44 -5.19
N TRP A 31 6.16 11.65 -4.30
CA TRP A 31 6.89 10.72 -3.45
C TRP A 31 7.22 9.40 -4.14
N SER A 32 6.39 8.96 -5.05
CA SER A 32 6.57 7.67 -5.71
C SER A 32 6.06 7.72 -7.15
N TYR A 33 6.93 7.42 -8.09
CA TYR A 33 6.56 7.27 -9.50
C TYR A 33 5.41 6.25 -9.69
N TYR A 34 5.44 5.14 -8.97
CA TYR A 34 4.39 4.12 -9.05
C TYR A 34 3.07 4.59 -8.44
N GLY A 35 3.14 5.29 -7.32
CA GLY A 35 1.98 5.92 -6.69
C GLY A 35 1.35 7.00 -7.58
N ASP A 36 2.18 7.80 -8.22
CA ASP A 36 1.70 8.85 -9.14
C ASP A 36 1.03 8.25 -10.38
N ARG A 37 1.56 7.17 -10.94
CA ARG A 37 0.93 6.44 -12.06
C ARG A 37 -0.42 5.85 -11.66
N LEU A 38 -0.50 5.21 -10.50
CA LEU A 38 -1.75 4.67 -9.97
C LEU A 38 -2.79 5.79 -9.80
N ARG A 39 -2.38 6.91 -9.20
CA ARG A 39 -3.22 8.10 -9.01
C ARG A 39 -3.76 8.63 -10.33
N ASP A 40 -2.90 8.82 -11.31
CA ASP A 40 -3.28 9.36 -12.62
C ASP A 40 -4.28 8.45 -13.33
N ASP A 41 -4.12 7.14 -13.20
CA ASP A 41 -5.05 6.17 -13.77
C ASP A 41 -6.38 6.16 -13.04
N MET A 42 -6.37 6.18 -11.69
CA MET A 42 -7.60 6.29 -10.90
C MET A 42 -8.40 7.54 -11.26
N ILE A 43 -7.75 8.70 -11.30
CA ILE A 43 -8.41 9.97 -11.66
C ILE A 43 -9.01 9.92 -13.07
N ARG A 44 -8.32 9.30 -14.02
CA ARG A 44 -8.74 9.25 -15.42
C ARG A 44 -9.83 8.23 -15.69
N ASN A 45 -9.69 7.04 -15.15
CA ASN A 45 -10.50 5.88 -15.53
C ASN A 45 -11.48 5.44 -14.45
N HIS A 46 -11.31 5.91 -13.21
CA HIS A 46 -12.12 5.56 -12.04
C HIS A 46 -12.52 6.78 -11.22
N PRO A 47 -13.21 7.77 -11.85
CA PRO A 47 -13.60 9.02 -11.17
C PRO A 47 -14.58 8.81 -10.01
N GLU A 48 -15.17 7.62 -9.90
CA GLU A 48 -16.02 7.20 -8.80
C GLU A 48 -15.26 6.91 -7.50
N ILE A 49 -13.90 6.81 -7.55
CA ILE A 49 -13.04 6.61 -6.38
C ILE A 49 -12.53 7.97 -5.93
N ASN A 50 -12.78 8.33 -4.67
CA ASN A 50 -12.29 9.59 -4.10
C ASN A 50 -10.85 9.45 -3.65
N ILE A 51 -9.92 10.14 -4.32
CA ILE A 51 -8.51 10.13 -3.90
C ILE A 51 -8.31 11.13 -2.77
N VAL A 52 -7.72 10.65 -1.67
CA VAL A 52 -7.39 11.44 -0.49
C VAL A 52 -5.89 11.37 -0.24
N ASP A 53 -5.27 12.53 -0.05
CA ASP A 53 -3.83 12.63 0.17
C ASP A 53 -3.44 12.38 1.63
N PHE A 54 -2.29 11.76 1.82
CA PHE A 54 -1.56 11.76 3.09
C PHE A 54 -0.06 11.90 2.83
N ASP A 55 0.68 12.37 3.87
CA ASP A 55 2.07 12.78 3.68
C ASP A 55 3.06 11.63 3.83
N LEU A 56 2.88 10.77 4.82
CA LEU A 56 3.85 9.75 5.18
C LEU A 56 3.18 8.51 5.78
N TYR A 57 3.66 7.34 5.43
CA TYR A 57 3.30 6.09 6.12
C TYR A 57 3.88 6.08 7.54
N ASN A 58 3.01 6.28 8.51
CA ASN A 58 3.29 6.25 9.94
C ASN A 58 2.06 5.72 10.68
N VAL A 59 2.15 5.61 12.01
CA VAL A 59 1.03 5.18 12.86
C VAL A 59 -0.21 6.05 12.65
N GLU A 60 -0.04 7.35 12.44
CA GLU A 60 -1.13 8.29 12.24
C GLU A 60 -1.93 8.00 10.96
N ALA A 61 -1.26 7.64 9.86
CA ALA A 61 -1.94 7.24 8.62
C ALA A 61 -2.80 5.98 8.81
N PHE A 62 -2.33 5.00 9.58
CA PHE A 62 -3.10 3.80 9.93
C PHE A 62 -4.25 4.11 10.87
N ASN A 63 -4.02 4.94 11.89
CA ASN A 63 -5.08 5.40 12.79
C ASN A 63 -6.16 6.16 12.04
N ARG A 64 -5.79 7.02 11.10
CA ARG A 64 -6.74 7.72 10.24
C ARG A 64 -7.56 6.75 9.38
N CYS A 65 -6.91 5.80 8.74
CA CYS A 65 -7.60 4.75 7.97
C CYS A 65 -8.66 4.04 8.81
N GLU A 66 -8.34 3.73 10.07
CA GLU A 66 -9.28 3.08 10.99
C GLU A 66 -10.39 4.02 11.43
N ASN A 67 -10.06 5.22 11.93
CA ASN A 67 -11.01 6.16 12.54
C ASN A 67 -11.96 6.80 11.52
N GLU A 68 -11.45 7.13 10.33
CA GLU A 68 -12.24 7.79 9.27
C GLU A 68 -12.89 6.78 8.32
N ASN A 69 -12.67 5.49 8.55
CA ASN A 69 -13.18 4.40 7.71
C ASN A 69 -12.78 4.53 6.23
N GLU A 70 -11.55 5.00 5.99
CA GLU A 70 -10.97 5.18 4.67
C GLU A 70 -10.25 3.91 4.20
N VAL A 71 -9.95 3.81 2.91
CA VAL A 71 -9.16 2.72 2.33
C VAL A 71 -7.75 3.22 2.06
N LEU A 72 -6.74 2.61 2.70
CA LEU A 72 -5.34 3.01 2.57
C LEU A 72 -4.59 2.08 1.60
N LEU A 73 -3.89 2.63 0.61
CA LEU A 73 -2.93 1.86 -0.17
C LEU A 73 -1.85 1.30 0.75
N ALA A 74 -1.70 -0.01 0.78
CA ALA A 74 -0.78 -0.70 1.68
C ALA A 74 -0.06 -1.86 0.97
N PHE A 75 0.91 -2.44 1.65
CA PHE A 75 1.66 -3.60 1.16
C PHE A 75 1.36 -4.83 2.02
N LYS A 76 1.35 -5.99 1.40
CA LYS A 76 1.10 -7.26 2.08
C LYS A 76 2.02 -7.47 3.30
N SER A 77 3.27 -7.00 3.22
CA SER A 77 4.24 -7.09 4.31
C SER A 77 3.82 -6.35 5.59
N TRP A 78 2.76 -5.56 5.56
CA TRP A 78 2.27 -4.77 6.69
C TRP A 78 1.06 -5.40 7.41
N GLU A 79 0.76 -6.67 7.15
CA GLU A 79 -0.41 -7.36 7.74
C GLU A 79 -0.48 -7.29 9.29
N SER A 80 0.65 -7.10 9.96
CA SER A 80 0.72 -7.06 11.43
C SER A 80 1.08 -5.68 11.99
N VAL A 81 1.01 -4.63 11.18
CA VAL A 81 1.45 -3.29 11.60
C VAL A 81 0.45 -2.62 12.56
N HIS A 82 -0.83 -2.91 12.41
CA HIS A 82 -1.88 -2.30 13.22
C HIS A 82 -2.98 -3.32 13.56
N PRO A 83 -3.39 -3.44 14.84
CA PRO A 83 -4.31 -4.49 15.29
C PRO A 83 -5.73 -4.37 14.74
N LEU A 84 -6.17 -3.16 14.39
CA LEU A 84 -7.51 -2.87 13.88
C LEU A 84 -7.57 -2.66 12.37
N ILE A 85 -6.48 -2.98 11.66
CA ILE A 85 -6.39 -2.86 10.20
C ILE A 85 -6.21 -4.24 9.57
N LYS A 86 -6.95 -4.48 8.52
CA LYS A 86 -6.85 -5.68 7.69
C LYS A 86 -6.32 -5.30 6.31
N ILE A 87 -5.31 -6.03 5.84
CA ILE A 87 -4.76 -5.86 4.49
C ILE A 87 -5.38 -6.91 3.57
N ILE A 88 -6.01 -6.44 2.49
CA ILE A 88 -6.74 -7.27 1.54
C ILE A 88 -6.11 -7.09 0.17
N PRO A 89 -5.76 -8.16 -0.56
CA PRO A 89 -5.22 -8.07 -1.90
C PRO A 89 -6.24 -7.44 -2.86
N VAL A 90 -5.73 -6.61 -3.78
CA VAL A 90 -6.54 -5.97 -4.83
C VAL A 90 -6.29 -6.66 -6.16
N GLU A 91 -7.34 -6.87 -6.92
CA GLU A 91 -7.30 -7.44 -8.27
C GLU A 91 -7.02 -6.34 -9.30
N TRP A 92 -5.75 -6.06 -9.50
CA TRP A 92 -5.25 -5.08 -10.47
C TRP A 92 -3.82 -5.40 -10.94
N ASP A 93 -3.37 -4.73 -11.99
CA ASP A 93 -2.04 -4.94 -12.59
C ASP A 93 -0.97 -3.97 -12.08
N TYR A 94 -1.26 -3.20 -11.02
CA TYR A 94 -0.29 -2.27 -10.44
C TYR A 94 0.68 -3.02 -9.54
N THR A 95 1.96 -2.91 -9.88
CA THR A 95 3.06 -3.46 -9.10
C THR A 95 4.12 -2.40 -8.83
N MET A 96 4.81 -2.55 -7.72
CA MET A 96 5.95 -1.73 -7.36
C MET A 96 7.12 -2.64 -6.99
N PRO A 97 8.34 -2.36 -7.50
CA PRO A 97 9.51 -3.13 -7.09
C PRO A 97 9.78 -2.94 -5.59
N PHE A 98 10.03 -4.04 -4.93
CA PHE A 98 10.42 -4.08 -3.52
C PHE A 98 11.81 -4.67 -3.40
N GLY A 99 12.68 -4.05 -2.62
CA GLY A 99 14.06 -4.51 -2.53
C GLY A 99 14.86 -3.88 -1.40
N ILE A 100 16.14 -4.17 -1.41
CA ILE A 100 17.11 -3.68 -0.43
C ILE A 100 18.05 -2.71 -1.13
N LEU A 101 18.15 -1.50 -0.58
CA LEU A 101 19.15 -0.53 -1.00
C LEU A 101 20.47 -0.83 -0.30
N HIS A 102 21.54 -0.88 -1.08
CA HIS A 102 22.90 -1.02 -0.56
C HIS A 102 23.87 -0.19 -1.41
N SER A 103 25.08 0.04 -0.89
CA SER A 103 26.15 0.70 -1.64
C SER A 103 26.43 0.00 -2.97
N LYS A 104 26.85 0.74 -3.99
CA LYS A 104 27.36 0.16 -5.27
C LYS A 104 28.53 -0.77 -5.06
N THR A 105 29.33 -0.51 -4.02
CA THR A 105 30.50 -1.31 -3.59
C THR A 105 30.23 -1.88 -2.20
N PRO A 106 29.38 -2.91 -2.06
CA PRO A 106 29.03 -3.45 -0.75
C PRO A 106 30.19 -4.20 -0.12
N SER A 107 30.34 -4.06 1.20
CA SER A 107 31.32 -4.85 1.97
C SER A 107 30.97 -6.35 1.91
N ASP A 108 31.94 -7.23 2.26
CA ASP A 108 31.71 -8.67 2.24
C ASP A 108 30.63 -9.12 3.25
N LYS A 109 30.46 -8.37 4.35
CA LYS A 109 29.35 -8.60 5.29
C LYS A 109 28.00 -8.34 4.61
N VAL A 110 27.87 -7.24 3.89
CA VAL A 110 26.63 -6.90 3.15
C VAL A 110 26.36 -7.90 2.03
N LYS A 111 27.39 -8.32 1.28
CA LYS A 111 27.24 -9.36 0.24
C LYS A 111 26.72 -10.68 0.82
N ARG A 112 27.27 -11.11 1.98
CA ARG A 112 26.80 -12.32 2.69
C ARG A 112 25.35 -12.19 3.13
N LEU A 113 24.97 -11.04 3.70
CA LEU A 113 23.60 -10.78 4.09
C LEU A 113 22.64 -10.86 2.89
N ILE A 114 22.96 -10.18 1.79
CA ILE A 114 22.13 -10.21 0.56
C ILE A 114 21.99 -11.66 0.05
N LYS A 115 23.09 -12.43 0.07
CA LYS A 115 23.03 -13.85 -0.33
C LYS A 115 22.11 -14.67 0.56
N ALA A 116 22.18 -14.46 1.89
CA ALA A 116 21.32 -15.14 2.84
C ALA A 116 19.83 -14.78 2.62
N ILE A 117 19.52 -13.50 2.43
CA ILE A 117 18.15 -13.03 2.18
C ILE A 117 17.56 -13.64 0.90
N ARG A 118 18.34 -13.77 -0.17
CA ARG A 118 17.91 -14.42 -1.41
C ARG A 118 17.57 -15.91 -1.26
N GLN A 119 18.06 -16.56 -0.20
CA GLN A 119 17.75 -17.96 0.11
C GLN A 119 16.48 -18.14 0.94
N ILE A 120 15.96 -17.06 1.52
CA ILE A 120 14.68 -17.06 2.25
C ILE A 120 13.57 -17.03 1.20
N LYS A 121 12.75 -18.05 1.21
CA LYS A 121 11.58 -18.15 0.32
C LYS A 121 10.31 -17.72 1.02
#